data_c59a50ae008ab2a3c037b59b8e750d61
#
_entry.id   c59a50ae008ab2a3c037b59b8e750d61
#
_cell.length_a   1.000
_cell.length_b   1.000
_cell.length_c   1.000
_cell.angle_alpha   90.00
_cell.angle_beta   90.00
_cell.angle_gamma   90.00
#
_symmetry.space_group_name_H-M   'P 1'
#
loop_
_entity.id
_entity.type
_entity.pdbx_description
1 polymer ?
#
loop_
_entity_poly.entity_id
_entity_poly.type
_entity_poly.pdbx_seq_one_letter_code
_entity_poly.pdbx_strand_id
1 'polypeptide(L)'
;GIGKVSLNGTLQEEVQIEISRSKLTALGLPPEQVFGILQKQNVVSNAGSIRAGSEYIRLHPTGEFQDVAELERLLISEPGATQLIYLGDIAQVRRGYAEVPNNLYRYNGERALALGVAFAPKVNVVNAGQAVMQRLAELDALRPAGMHIDTFYNQAVEVDSSVRSF
;
A
#
# COMPACT_ATOMS: atom_id res chain seq x y z
N GLY A 1 -28.37 7.82 -1.92
CA GLY A 1 -28.62 6.61 -2.64
C GLY A 1 -27.50 5.59 -2.68
N ILE A 2 -26.24 5.94 -2.36
CA ILE A 2 -25.09 5.01 -2.36
C ILE A 2 -24.97 4.39 -0.97
N GLY A 3 -24.90 3.05 -0.91
CA GLY A 3 -24.73 2.29 0.32
C GLY A 3 -23.27 2.00 0.63
N LYS A 4 -22.46 1.68 -0.40
CA LYS A 4 -21.03 1.36 -0.24
C LYS A 4 -20.25 1.73 -1.49
N VAL A 5 -19.04 2.23 -1.27
CA VAL A 5 -18.03 2.39 -2.32
C VAL A 5 -16.84 1.53 -1.94
N SER A 6 -16.32 0.75 -2.88
CA SER A 6 -15.15 -0.10 -2.68
C SER A 6 -14.15 0.13 -3.80
N LEU A 7 -12.87 0.14 -3.46
CA LEU A 7 -11.77 0.24 -4.40
C LEU A 7 -10.93 -1.04 -4.30
N ASN A 8 -10.72 -1.71 -5.42
CA ASN A 8 -9.93 -2.94 -5.51
C ASN A 8 -8.76 -2.75 -6.48
N GLY A 9 -7.71 -3.54 -6.29
CA GLY A 9 -6.50 -3.47 -7.12
C GLY A 9 -5.49 -2.42 -6.67
N THR A 10 -5.73 -1.75 -5.52
CA THR A 10 -4.76 -0.84 -4.92
C THR A 10 -3.53 -1.58 -4.46
N LEU A 11 -2.36 -0.98 -4.66
CA LEU A 11 -1.14 -1.46 -4.07
C LEU A 11 -1.09 -1.04 -2.60
N GLN A 12 -0.70 -1.97 -1.75
CA GLN A 12 -0.42 -1.66 -0.37
C GLN A 12 0.91 -0.93 -0.29
N GLU A 13 0.89 0.30 0.22
CA GLU A 13 2.10 1.05 0.52
C GLU A 13 2.75 0.45 1.78
N GLU A 14 4.07 0.33 1.75
CA GLU A 14 4.85 -0.18 2.87
C GLU A 14 6.16 0.58 3.00
N VAL A 15 6.72 0.58 4.20
CA VAL A 15 8.08 1.04 4.43
C VAL A 15 9.02 -0.15 4.30
N GLN A 16 10.09 0.03 3.56
CA GLN A 16 11.14 -0.96 3.34
C GLN A 16 12.44 -0.49 3.99
N ILE A 17 13.06 -1.35 4.78
CA ILE A 17 14.37 -1.12 5.41
C ILE A 17 15.36 -2.08 4.76
N GLU A 18 16.32 -1.56 4.01
CA GLU A 18 17.40 -2.34 3.38
C GLU A 18 18.69 -2.15 4.16
N ILE A 19 19.05 -3.14 4.98
CA ILE A 19 20.26 -3.10 5.80
C ILE A 19 21.45 -3.63 4.98
N SER A 20 22.52 -2.85 4.92
CA SER A 20 23.74 -3.20 4.21
C SER A 20 24.62 -4.15 5.06
N ARG A 21 24.89 -5.35 4.56
CA ARG A 21 25.80 -6.30 5.22
C ARG A 21 27.23 -5.79 5.34
N SER A 22 27.73 -5.10 4.31
CA SER A 22 29.05 -4.51 4.33
C SER A 22 29.23 -3.47 5.43
N LYS A 23 28.21 -2.62 5.64
CA LYS A 23 28.21 -1.63 6.72
C LYS A 23 28.15 -2.30 8.10
N LEU A 24 27.30 -3.34 8.25
CA LEU A 24 27.26 -4.13 9.50
C LEU A 24 28.63 -4.71 9.83
N THR A 25 29.28 -5.34 8.86
CA THR A 25 30.60 -5.93 9.04
C THR A 25 31.64 -4.86 9.39
N ALA A 26 31.65 -3.73 8.70
CA ALA A 26 32.57 -2.63 8.93
C ALA A 26 32.44 -2.03 10.34
N LEU A 27 31.24 -2.02 10.90
CA LEU A 27 30.96 -1.53 12.25
C LEU A 27 31.02 -2.63 13.32
N GLY A 28 31.28 -3.88 12.94
CA GLY A 28 31.32 -5.01 13.87
C GLY A 28 29.97 -5.35 14.50
N LEU A 29 28.86 -5.01 13.82
CA LEU A 29 27.50 -5.23 14.31
C LEU A 29 26.95 -6.56 13.77
N PRO A 30 26.65 -7.55 14.63
CA PRO A 30 25.95 -8.75 14.21
C PRO A 30 24.51 -8.41 13.79
N PRO A 31 23.99 -8.97 12.68
CA PRO A 31 22.62 -8.74 12.24
C PRO A 31 21.58 -9.02 13.33
N GLU A 32 21.79 -10.08 14.13
CA GLU A 32 20.88 -10.50 15.19
C GLU A 32 20.73 -9.44 16.28
N GLN A 33 21.82 -8.71 16.59
CA GLN A 33 21.79 -7.62 17.55
C GLN A 33 20.93 -6.46 17.03
N VAL A 34 21.09 -6.09 15.77
CA VAL A 34 20.28 -5.04 15.13
C VAL A 34 18.79 -5.42 15.13
N PHE A 35 18.48 -6.67 14.77
CA PHE A 35 17.09 -7.16 14.81
C PHE A 35 16.52 -7.14 16.21
N GLY A 36 17.28 -7.57 17.22
CA GLY A 36 16.85 -7.54 18.60
C GLY A 36 16.51 -6.12 19.09
N ILE A 37 17.28 -5.12 18.66
CA ILE A 37 17.00 -3.70 19.00
C ILE A 37 15.74 -3.22 18.28
N LEU A 38 15.60 -3.50 16.99
CA LEU A 38 14.40 -3.11 16.22
C LEU A 38 13.13 -3.78 16.76
N GLN A 39 13.21 -5.03 17.23
CA GLN A 39 12.09 -5.71 17.88
C GLN A 39 11.72 -5.07 19.21
N LYS A 40 12.70 -4.75 20.06
CA LYS A 40 12.47 -4.07 21.35
C LYS A 40 11.80 -2.69 21.16
N GLN A 41 12.07 -2.02 20.06
CA GLN A 41 11.47 -0.74 19.70
C GLN A 41 10.15 -0.88 18.93
N ASN A 42 9.60 -2.10 18.80
CA ASN A 42 8.38 -2.41 18.05
C ASN A 42 8.42 -2.00 16.57
N VAL A 43 9.61 -1.84 16.00
CA VAL A 43 9.78 -1.52 14.57
C VAL A 43 9.53 -2.74 13.69
N VAL A 44 9.93 -3.92 14.16
CA VAL A 44 9.76 -5.19 13.44
C VAL A 44 9.12 -6.22 14.38
N SER A 45 8.09 -6.92 13.90
CA SER A 45 7.51 -8.06 14.62
C SER A 45 8.09 -9.37 14.10
N ASN A 46 7.95 -10.45 14.89
CA ASN A 46 8.35 -11.81 14.48
C ASN A 46 7.62 -12.32 13.22
N ALA A 47 6.54 -11.66 12.81
CA ALA A 47 5.78 -11.97 11.60
C ALA A 47 6.26 -11.20 10.36
N GLY A 48 7.23 -10.28 10.48
CA GLY A 48 7.81 -9.56 9.37
C GLY A 48 8.64 -10.49 8.46
N SER A 49 8.51 -10.33 7.15
CA SER A 49 9.33 -11.09 6.21
C SER A 49 10.75 -10.53 6.16
N ILE A 50 11.72 -11.36 6.57
CA ILE A 50 13.14 -11.07 6.43
C ILE A 50 13.59 -11.74 5.13
N ARG A 51 13.98 -10.97 4.13
CA ARG A 51 14.65 -11.50 2.94
C ARG A 51 16.13 -11.20 3.04
N ALA A 52 16.92 -12.23 3.30
CA ALA A 52 18.36 -12.14 3.34
C ALA A 52 18.93 -12.39 1.94
N GLY A 53 19.33 -11.32 1.26
CA GLY A 53 20.17 -11.39 0.07
C GLY A 53 21.65 -11.42 0.42
N SER A 54 22.53 -11.56 -0.59
CA SER A 54 23.98 -11.55 -0.40
C SER A 54 24.53 -10.22 0.11
N GLU A 55 23.93 -9.10 -0.33
CA GLU A 55 24.41 -7.74 0.00
C GLU A 55 23.52 -7.01 1.01
N TYR A 56 22.20 -7.27 0.98
CA TYR A 56 21.22 -6.53 1.78
C TYR A 56 20.25 -7.48 2.49
N ILE A 57 19.82 -7.04 3.65
CA ILE A 57 18.74 -7.66 4.42
C ILE A 57 17.56 -6.72 4.36
N ARG A 58 16.43 -7.18 3.82
CA ARG A 58 15.20 -6.40 3.72
C ARG A 58 14.26 -6.73 4.86
N LEU A 59 13.79 -5.69 5.51
CA LEU A 59 12.82 -5.76 6.59
C LEU A 59 11.60 -4.91 6.21
N HIS A 60 10.43 -5.42 6.60
CA HIS A 60 9.19 -4.68 6.51
C HIS A 60 8.75 -4.35 7.94
N PRO A 61 8.82 -3.08 8.36
CA PRO A 61 8.40 -2.69 9.69
C PRO A 61 6.90 -2.92 9.87
N THR A 62 6.53 -3.30 11.09
CA THR A 62 5.13 -3.45 11.49
C THR A 62 4.67 -2.15 12.15
N GLY A 63 3.70 -1.49 11.56
CA GLY A 63 3.13 -0.25 12.07
C GLY A 63 3.01 0.83 11.01
N GLU A 64 2.17 1.81 11.29
CA GLU A 64 2.02 3.00 10.45
C GLU A 64 3.10 4.01 10.82
N PHE A 65 4.27 3.89 10.22
CA PHE A 65 5.29 4.91 10.33
C PHE A 65 4.95 6.06 9.38
N GLN A 66 4.67 7.23 9.96
CA GLN A 66 4.31 8.42 9.18
C GLN A 66 5.55 9.10 8.57
N ASP A 67 6.73 8.91 9.16
CA ASP A 67 7.96 9.55 8.72
C ASP A 67 9.14 8.56 8.59
N VAL A 68 9.68 8.47 7.37
CA VAL A 68 10.89 7.70 7.07
C VAL A 68 12.11 8.23 7.87
N ALA A 69 12.18 9.55 8.04
CA ALA A 69 13.27 10.19 8.77
C ALA A 69 13.28 9.83 10.27
N GLU A 70 12.12 9.51 10.85
CA GLU A 70 12.05 9.03 12.23
C GLU A 70 12.71 7.65 12.35
N LEU A 71 12.45 6.76 11.41
CA LEU A 71 13.08 5.44 11.38
C LEU A 71 14.60 5.53 11.18
N GLU A 72 15.07 6.41 10.31
CA GLU A 72 16.50 6.59 10.08
C GLU A 72 17.26 7.07 11.32
N ARG A 73 16.58 7.82 12.21
CA ARG A 73 17.13 8.33 13.47
C ARG A 73 17.05 7.35 14.64
N LEU A 74 16.53 6.14 14.44
CA LEU A 74 16.51 5.13 15.49
C LEU A 74 17.93 4.74 15.90
N LEU A 75 18.19 4.79 17.20
CA LEU A 75 19.48 4.39 17.76
C LEU A 75 19.61 2.86 17.75
N ILE A 76 20.66 2.36 17.11
CA ILE A 76 20.94 0.92 16.95
C ILE A 76 22.08 0.48 17.87
N SER A 77 22.91 1.41 18.35
CA SER A 77 23.95 1.09 19.33
C SER A 77 23.34 0.82 20.70
N GLU A 78 23.99 -0.04 21.50
CA GLU A 78 23.60 -0.32 22.88
C GLU A 78 23.81 0.90 23.79
N PRO A 79 23.02 1.02 24.86
CA PRO A 79 23.25 2.04 25.88
C PRO A 79 24.68 1.91 26.47
N GLY A 80 25.44 3.00 26.39
CA GLY A 80 26.81 3.01 26.86
C GLY A 80 27.89 2.66 25.82
N ALA A 81 27.50 2.44 24.58
CA ALA A 81 28.44 2.29 23.47
C ALA A 81 29.27 3.57 23.29
N THR A 82 30.53 3.42 22.95
CA THR A 82 31.45 4.53 22.68
C THR A 82 31.10 5.31 21.42
N GLN A 83 30.33 4.70 20.51
CA GLN A 83 29.86 5.29 19.27
C GLN A 83 28.35 5.13 19.15
N LEU A 84 27.67 6.24 18.89
CA LEU A 84 26.24 6.22 18.56
C LEU A 84 26.07 5.86 17.10
N ILE A 85 25.33 4.80 16.83
CA ILE A 85 25.01 4.31 15.48
C ILE A 85 23.51 4.38 15.30
N TYR A 86 23.07 5.04 14.25
CA TYR A 86 21.65 5.17 13.89
C TYR A 86 21.30 4.19 12.76
N LEU A 87 20.02 3.87 12.62
CA LEU A 87 19.56 2.96 11.55
C LEU A 87 19.94 3.49 10.16
N GLY A 88 19.88 4.79 9.91
CA GLY A 88 20.30 5.43 8.67
C GLY A 88 21.78 5.23 8.32
N ASP A 89 22.65 4.97 9.32
CA ASP A 89 24.07 4.71 9.07
C ASP A 89 24.30 3.34 8.42
N ILE A 90 23.46 2.36 8.73
CA ILE A 90 23.60 0.97 8.28
C ILE A 90 22.55 0.55 7.25
N ALA A 91 21.47 1.28 7.14
CA ALA A 91 20.33 0.95 6.29
C ALA A 91 19.88 2.11 5.42
N GLN A 92 19.16 1.79 4.36
CA GLN A 92 18.38 2.72 3.59
C GLN A 92 16.90 2.47 3.89
N VAL A 93 16.18 3.50 4.30
CA VAL A 93 14.75 3.44 4.58
C VAL A 93 14.01 4.16 3.46
N ARG A 94 13.01 3.50 2.87
CA ARG A 94 12.23 4.08 1.77
C ARG A 94 10.77 3.64 1.84
N ARG A 95 9.89 4.49 1.32
CA ARG A 95 8.51 4.09 1.02
C ARG A 95 8.48 3.37 -0.32
N GLY A 96 7.70 2.34 -0.40
CA GLY A 96 7.49 1.55 -1.60
C GLY A 96 6.13 0.88 -1.56
N TYR A 97 5.94 -0.03 -2.48
CA TYR A 97 4.75 -0.86 -2.51
C TYR A 97 5.12 -2.32 -2.27
N ALA A 98 4.18 -3.08 -1.72
CA ALA A 98 4.36 -4.50 -1.51
C ALA A 98 4.80 -5.18 -2.81
N GLU A 99 5.91 -5.93 -2.73
CA GLU A 99 6.49 -6.61 -3.91
C GLU A 99 5.52 -7.64 -4.49
N VAL A 100 4.75 -8.28 -3.62
CA VAL A 100 3.66 -9.19 -4.01
C VAL A 100 2.34 -8.58 -3.55
N PRO A 101 1.55 -7.99 -4.45
CA PRO A 101 0.27 -7.41 -4.09
C PRO A 101 -0.72 -8.50 -3.65
N ASN A 102 -1.38 -8.28 -2.53
CA ASN A 102 -2.44 -9.17 -2.03
C ASN A 102 -3.73 -9.09 -2.87
N ASN A 103 -3.91 -7.99 -3.60
CA ASN A 103 -5.10 -7.72 -4.38
C ASN A 103 -4.70 -7.09 -5.72
N LEU A 104 -4.57 -7.90 -6.75
CA LEU A 104 -4.23 -7.46 -8.09
C LEU A 104 -5.49 -7.52 -8.97
N TYR A 105 -5.90 -6.38 -9.51
CA TYR A 105 -6.96 -6.30 -10.50
C TYR A 105 -6.38 -6.02 -11.89
N ARG A 106 -6.89 -6.74 -12.91
CA ARG A 106 -6.53 -6.54 -14.30
C ARG A 106 -7.79 -6.37 -15.14
N TYR A 107 -7.73 -5.45 -16.08
CA TYR A 107 -8.76 -5.21 -17.08
C TYR A 107 -8.11 -5.23 -18.46
N ASN A 108 -8.63 -6.03 -19.39
CA ASN A 108 -8.06 -6.26 -20.73
C ASN A 108 -6.55 -6.61 -20.71
N GLY A 109 -6.10 -7.36 -19.68
CA GLY A 109 -4.69 -7.76 -19.53
C GLY A 109 -3.80 -6.71 -18.88
N GLU A 110 -4.24 -5.47 -18.77
CA GLU A 110 -3.51 -4.39 -18.13
C GLU A 110 -3.87 -4.26 -16.65
N ARG A 111 -2.97 -3.66 -15.88
CA ARG A 111 -3.20 -3.39 -14.48
C ARG A 111 -4.24 -2.28 -14.32
N ALA A 112 -5.24 -2.51 -13.50
CA ALA A 112 -6.34 -1.59 -13.30
C ALA A 112 -6.76 -1.48 -11.83
N LEU A 113 -7.53 -0.46 -11.53
CA LEU A 113 -8.28 -0.32 -10.28
C LEU A 113 -9.76 -0.55 -10.59
N ALA A 114 -10.45 -1.30 -9.74
CA ALA A 114 -11.89 -1.48 -9.87
C ALA A 114 -12.61 -0.71 -8.78
N LEU A 115 -13.40 0.28 -9.20
CA LEU A 115 -14.29 1.04 -8.33
C LEU A 115 -15.67 0.39 -8.34
N GLY A 116 -16.07 -0.19 -7.21
CA GLY A 116 -17.40 -0.77 -7.02
C GLY A 116 -18.30 0.19 -6.25
N VAL A 117 -19.49 0.46 -6.81
CA VAL A 117 -20.52 1.28 -6.17
C VAL A 117 -21.74 0.42 -5.93
N ALA A 118 -22.11 0.21 -4.67
CA ALA A 118 -23.32 -0.51 -4.28
C ALA A 118 -24.38 0.48 -3.80
N PHE A 119 -25.62 0.27 -4.23
CA PHE A 119 -26.73 1.11 -3.84
C PHE A 119 -27.29 0.72 -2.46
N ALA A 120 -27.84 1.70 -1.75
CA ALA A 120 -28.51 1.45 -0.48
C ALA A 120 -29.84 0.70 -0.72
N PRO A 121 -30.33 -0.07 0.28
CA PRO A 121 -31.64 -0.71 0.18
C PRO A 121 -32.76 0.29 -0.09
N LYS A 122 -33.75 -0.11 -0.87
CA LYS A 122 -34.95 0.69 -1.21
C LYS A 122 -34.70 1.94 -2.06
N VAL A 123 -33.51 2.08 -2.64
CA VAL A 123 -33.21 3.18 -3.59
C VAL A 123 -33.61 2.77 -5.01
N ASN A 124 -34.13 3.74 -5.78
CA ASN A 124 -34.31 3.54 -7.20
C ASN A 124 -32.95 3.42 -7.89
N VAL A 125 -32.60 2.21 -8.32
CA VAL A 125 -31.28 1.86 -8.89
C VAL A 125 -31.01 2.64 -10.17
N VAL A 126 -32.04 2.87 -11.01
CA VAL A 126 -31.91 3.60 -12.28
C VAL A 126 -31.53 5.05 -12.02
N ASN A 127 -32.26 5.75 -11.16
CA ASN A 127 -31.96 7.14 -10.83
C ASN A 127 -30.60 7.29 -10.13
N ALA A 128 -30.28 6.39 -9.20
CA ALA A 128 -29.01 6.41 -8.50
C ALA A 128 -27.84 6.12 -9.46
N GLY A 129 -27.99 5.19 -10.39
CA GLY A 129 -27.01 4.89 -11.40
C GLY A 129 -26.75 6.06 -12.35
N GLN A 130 -27.81 6.74 -12.79
CA GLN A 130 -27.68 7.96 -13.61
C GLN A 130 -26.90 9.05 -12.88
N ALA A 131 -27.20 9.28 -11.59
CA ALA A 131 -26.46 10.26 -10.77
C ALA A 131 -24.97 9.90 -10.61
N VAL A 132 -24.63 8.60 -10.50
CA VAL A 132 -23.23 8.14 -10.47
C VAL A 132 -22.53 8.42 -11.80
N MET A 133 -23.17 8.09 -12.93
CA MET A 133 -22.60 8.33 -14.26
C MET A 133 -22.42 9.83 -14.53
N GLN A 134 -23.38 10.66 -14.13
CA GLN A 134 -23.24 12.11 -14.22
C GLN A 134 -22.06 12.61 -13.39
N ARG A 135 -21.90 12.10 -12.17
CA ARG A 135 -20.77 12.49 -11.30
C ARG A 135 -19.42 12.06 -11.87
N LEU A 136 -19.35 10.89 -12.49
CA LEU A 136 -18.14 10.43 -13.17
C LEU A 136 -17.78 11.35 -14.35
N ALA A 137 -18.77 11.78 -15.14
CA ALA A 137 -18.55 12.70 -16.25
C ALA A 137 -18.06 14.09 -15.77
N GLU A 138 -18.60 14.60 -14.66
CA GLU A 138 -18.12 15.86 -14.05
C GLU A 138 -16.65 15.76 -13.59
N LEU A 139 -16.24 14.59 -13.09
CA LEU A 139 -14.88 14.36 -12.62
C LEU A 139 -13.89 14.07 -13.75
N ASP A 140 -14.37 13.81 -14.95
CA ASP A 140 -13.49 13.48 -16.10
C ASP A 140 -12.49 14.61 -16.41
N ALA A 141 -12.89 15.85 -16.23
CA ALA A 141 -12.01 17.01 -16.40
C ALA A 141 -10.85 17.09 -15.37
N LEU A 142 -10.99 16.41 -14.23
CA LEU A 142 -9.97 16.34 -13.17
C LEU A 142 -9.10 15.09 -13.27
N ARG A 143 -9.37 14.24 -14.24
CA ARG A 143 -8.68 12.97 -14.44
C ARG A 143 -7.21 13.21 -14.82
N PRO A 144 -6.26 12.51 -14.16
CA PRO A 144 -4.85 12.56 -14.55
C PRO A 144 -4.62 12.10 -15.99
N ALA A 145 -3.67 12.70 -16.66
CA ALA A 145 -3.28 12.29 -18.01
C ALA A 145 -2.82 10.82 -18.02
N GLY A 146 -3.29 10.07 -18.99
CA GLY A 146 -2.98 8.64 -19.12
C GLY A 146 -3.88 7.68 -18.31
N MET A 147 -4.80 8.20 -17.50
CA MET A 147 -5.81 7.38 -16.84
C MET A 147 -7.05 7.24 -17.73
N HIS A 148 -7.56 6.02 -17.90
CA HIS A 148 -8.81 5.73 -18.59
C HIS A 148 -9.82 5.17 -17.59
N ILE A 149 -11.10 5.53 -17.76
CA ILE A 149 -12.20 5.03 -16.93
C ILE A 149 -13.18 4.33 -17.86
N ASP A 150 -13.34 3.03 -17.67
CA ASP A 150 -14.29 2.21 -18.41
C ASP A 150 -15.33 1.63 -17.47
N THR A 151 -16.58 1.60 -17.92
CA THR A 151 -17.67 0.96 -17.21
C THR A 151 -17.85 -0.46 -17.74
N PHE A 152 -17.50 -1.47 -16.95
CA PHE A 152 -17.64 -2.89 -17.38
C PHE A 152 -18.97 -3.51 -16.91
N TYR A 153 -19.64 -2.95 -15.92
CA TYR A 153 -20.97 -3.39 -15.43
C TYR A 153 -21.77 -2.21 -14.90
N ASN A 154 -23.02 -2.08 -15.34
CA ASN A 154 -23.93 -1.04 -14.89
C ASN A 154 -25.32 -1.62 -14.66
N GLN A 155 -25.61 -1.97 -13.40
CA GLN A 155 -26.90 -2.52 -12.98
C GLN A 155 -28.09 -1.61 -13.34
N ALA A 156 -27.92 -0.30 -13.33
CA ALA A 156 -28.98 0.64 -13.64
C ALA A 156 -29.44 0.50 -15.09
N VAL A 157 -28.51 0.29 -16.01
CA VAL A 157 -28.81 0.06 -17.44
C VAL A 157 -29.52 -1.27 -17.65
N GLU A 158 -29.07 -2.33 -16.97
CA GLU A 158 -29.69 -3.66 -17.07
C GLU A 158 -31.13 -3.66 -16.55
N VAL A 159 -31.37 -2.99 -15.41
CA VAL A 159 -32.73 -2.86 -14.84
C VAL A 159 -33.63 -2.03 -15.76
N ASP A 160 -33.16 -0.87 -16.26
CA ASP A 160 -33.95 -0.01 -17.17
C ASP A 160 -34.31 -0.75 -18.45
N SER A 161 -33.38 -1.47 -19.05
CA SER A 161 -33.58 -2.31 -20.22
C SER A 161 -34.61 -3.41 -19.97
N SER A 162 -34.54 -4.09 -18.84
CA SER A 162 -35.50 -5.13 -18.46
C SER A 162 -36.91 -4.59 -18.27
N VAL A 163 -37.06 -3.44 -17.64
CA VAL A 163 -38.38 -2.79 -17.41
C VAL A 163 -39.00 -2.33 -18.73
N ARG A 164 -38.23 -1.87 -19.70
CA ARG A 164 -38.73 -1.42 -21.01
C ARG A 164 -39.12 -2.56 -21.95
N SER A 165 -38.64 -3.77 -21.68
CA SER A 165 -38.92 -4.95 -22.49
C SER A 165 -40.18 -5.70 -22.07
N PHE A 166 -40.86 -5.26 -21.00
CA PHE A 166 -42.17 -5.70 -20.56
C PHE A 166 -43.25 -4.69 -20.93
#